data_726dde174c846aa63f617bcb3c960526
#
_entry.id   726dde174c846aa63f617bcb3c960526
#
_cell.length_a   1.000
_cell.length_b   1.000
_cell.length_c   1.000
_cell.angle_alpha   90.00
_cell.angle_beta   90.00
_cell.angle_gamma   90.00
#
_symmetry.space_group_name_H-M   'P 1'
#
loop_
_entity.id
_entity.type
_entity.pdbx_description
1 polymer ?
#
loop_
_entity_poly.entity_id
_entity_poly.type
_entity_poly.pdbx_seq_one_letter_code
_entity_poly.pdbx_strand_id
1 'polypeptide(L)'
;MLDHRIGEAIRDTHAQLMILDPLQAYLGEKVDMNRANEVRAVMKGLTQVANQTGCAIVLVGHLNKSQSANSAQRGLGSMDFRAAARSVLLVGRLKNDRNIRVMVHDKSSLAEEGPSRGFTLENGTLHWQEGYENLTADELLSGRSPDSKLTLAEQLILDTLDKQPVVPAKMMYRLAEQASISPRTLKEAKRNLTGYVESVRLANEWNWLRKE
;
A
#
# COMPACT_ATOMS: atom_id res chain seq x y z
N MET A 1 22.73 -17.43 8.27
CA MET A 1 22.60 -18.56 7.35
C MET A 1 21.37 -19.32 7.81
N LEU A 2 20.30 -19.27 7.04
CA LEU A 2 19.12 -20.09 7.34
C LEU A 2 19.55 -21.55 7.21
N ASP A 3 19.53 -22.20 8.33
CA ASP A 3 20.16 -23.48 8.61
C ASP A 3 19.37 -24.60 7.95
N HIS A 4 20.05 -25.68 7.53
CA HIS A 4 19.46 -26.93 7.05
C HIS A 4 18.39 -27.48 8.01
N ARG A 5 18.47 -27.13 9.30
CA ARG A 5 17.49 -27.48 10.35
C ARG A 5 16.06 -27.06 10.01
N ILE A 6 15.85 -25.95 9.29
CA ILE A 6 14.49 -25.54 8.88
C ILE A 6 13.89 -26.57 7.92
N GLY A 7 14.65 -27.01 6.93
CA GLY A 7 14.20 -28.04 6.00
C GLY A 7 13.98 -29.41 6.66
N GLU A 8 14.79 -29.75 7.66
CA GLU A 8 14.61 -30.97 8.47
C GLU A 8 13.34 -30.86 9.32
N ALA A 9 13.15 -29.78 10.05
CA ALA A 9 11.96 -29.56 10.86
C ALA A 9 10.66 -29.60 10.06
N ILE A 10 10.65 -29.02 8.85
CA ILE A 10 9.49 -29.09 7.94
C ILE A 10 9.20 -30.53 7.54
N ARG A 11 10.22 -31.31 7.20
CA ARG A 11 10.06 -32.73 6.82
C ARG A 11 9.57 -33.56 7.99
N ASP A 12 10.17 -33.41 9.17
CA ASP A 12 9.86 -34.19 10.36
C ASP A 12 8.43 -33.92 10.87
N THR A 13 7.97 -32.67 10.74
CA THR A 13 6.61 -32.27 11.17
C THR A 13 5.57 -32.36 10.05
N HIS A 14 5.98 -32.66 8.82
CA HIS A 14 5.11 -32.61 7.63
C HIS A 14 4.37 -31.26 7.47
N ALA A 15 5.05 -30.16 7.84
CA ALA A 15 4.46 -28.83 7.82
C ALA A 15 4.13 -28.39 6.37
N GLN A 16 2.89 -27.97 6.15
CA GLN A 16 2.42 -27.38 4.90
C GLN A 16 2.60 -25.87 4.86
N LEU A 17 2.73 -25.24 6.03
CA LEU A 17 2.92 -23.79 6.21
C LEU A 17 3.94 -23.56 7.31
N MET A 18 4.90 -22.70 7.03
CA MET A 18 5.84 -22.15 8.02
C MET A 18 5.71 -20.63 8.08
N ILE A 19 5.63 -20.09 9.29
CA ILE A 19 5.56 -18.63 9.53
C ILE A 19 6.80 -18.19 10.29
N LEU A 20 7.53 -17.21 9.78
CA LEU A 20 8.63 -16.54 10.46
C LEU A 20 8.19 -15.14 10.95
N ASP A 21 7.89 -15.01 12.25
CA ASP A 21 7.36 -13.79 12.87
C ASP A 21 8.21 -13.38 14.09
N PRO A 22 8.92 -12.25 14.02
CA PRO A 22 9.28 -11.53 12.80
C PRO A 22 10.49 -12.16 12.09
N LEU A 23 10.59 -11.99 10.79
CA LEU A 23 11.73 -12.50 10.00
C LEU A 23 13.09 -12.09 10.58
N GLN A 24 13.18 -10.86 11.11
CA GLN A 24 14.41 -10.31 11.68
C GLN A 24 15.01 -11.16 12.77
N ALA A 25 14.19 -11.81 13.59
CA ALA A 25 14.66 -12.66 14.69
C ALA A 25 15.40 -13.92 14.19
N TYR A 26 15.22 -14.29 12.94
CA TYR A 26 15.77 -15.53 12.35
C TYR A 26 16.93 -15.30 11.39
N LEU A 27 17.27 -14.04 11.08
CA LEU A 27 18.36 -13.74 10.12
C LEU A 27 19.77 -13.92 10.70
N GLY A 28 19.90 -13.93 12.02
CA GLY A 28 21.19 -13.98 12.71
C GLY A 28 21.97 -12.67 12.66
N GLU A 29 22.92 -12.50 13.56
CA GLU A 29 23.66 -11.24 13.78
C GLU A 29 24.51 -10.78 12.58
N LYS A 30 24.82 -11.69 11.64
CA LYS A 30 25.70 -11.41 10.50
C LYS A 30 24.96 -10.94 9.25
N VAL A 31 23.63 -10.91 9.25
CA VAL A 31 22.83 -10.52 8.08
C VAL A 31 22.35 -9.08 8.24
N ASP A 32 22.90 -8.18 7.44
CA ASP A 32 22.40 -6.80 7.33
C ASP A 32 21.23 -6.76 6.34
N MET A 33 20.04 -6.51 6.87
CA MET A 33 18.79 -6.43 6.08
C MET A 33 18.77 -5.29 5.04
N ASN A 34 19.69 -4.33 5.13
CA ASN A 34 19.81 -3.25 4.16
C ASN A 34 20.75 -3.61 3.00
N ARG A 35 21.48 -4.72 3.12
CA ARG A 35 22.40 -5.18 2.08
C ARG A 35 21.74 -6.19 1.15
N ALA A 36 21.52 -5.76 -0.09
CA ALA A 36 20.87 -6.55 -1.13
C ALA A 36 21.44 -7.97 -1.29
N ASN A 37 22.77 -8.11 -1.29
CA ASN A 37 23.45 -9.40 -1.48
C ASN A 37 23.17 -10.39 -0.35
N GLU A 38 23.11 -9.91 0.89
CA GLU A 38 22.84 -10.74 2.07
C GLU A 38 21.38 -11.17 2.09
N VAL A 39 20.46 -10.26 1.79
CA VAL A 39 19.03 -10.54 1.66
C VAL A 39 18.75 -11.57 0.57
N ARG A 40 19.37 -11.42 -0.61
CA ARG A 40 19.21 -12.36 -1.73
C ARG A 40 19.67 -13.77 -1.36
N ALA A 41 20.77 -13.90 -0.62
CA ALA A 41 21.25 -15.21 -0.17
C ALA A 41 20.25 -15.90 0.76
N VAL A 42 19.66 -15.15 1.69
CA VAL A 42 18.62 -15.64 2.61
C VAL A 42 17.37 -16.08 1.84
N MET A 43 16.87 -15.21 0.97
CA MET A 43 15.66 -15.49 0.18
C MET A 43 15.84 -16.68 -0.76
N LYS A 44 17.04 -16.83 -1.35
CA LYS A 44 17.38 -18.01 -2.16
C LYS A 44 17.31 -19.30 -1.33
N GLY A 45 17.87 -19.28 -0.12
CA GLY A 45 17.82 -20.43 0.80
C GLY A 45 16.39 -20.82 1.17
N LEU A 46 15.55 -19.83 1.56
CA LEU A 46 14.13 -20.08 1.85
C LEU A 46 13.36 -20.61 0.65
N THR A 47 13.60 -20.04 -0.54
CA THR A 47 12.98 -20.53 -1.79
C THR A 47 13.35 -21.98 -2.09
N GLN A 48 14.61 -22.35 -1.89
CA GLN A 48 15.06 -23.73 -2.06
C GLN A 48 14.36 -24.68 -1.09
N VAL A 49 14.26 -24.31 0.19
CA VAL A 49 13.54 -25.12 1.19
C VAL A 49 12.08 -25.27 0.82
N ALA A 50 11.39 -24.18 0.46
CA ALA A 50 10.00 -24.23 0.04
C ALA A 50 9.78 -25.16 -1.15
N ASN A 51 10.63 -25.06 -2.19
CA ASN A 51 10.53 -25.89 -3.38
C ASN A 51 10.82 -27.38 -3.10
N GLN A 52 11.77 -27.68 -2.20
CA GLN A 52 12.15 -29.06 -1.86
C GLN A 52 11.13 -29.76 -0.97
N THR A 53 10.43 -29.00 -0.13
CA THR A 53 9.51 -29.54 0.87
C THR A 53 8.03 -29.42 0.45
N GLY A 54 7.71 -28.56 -0.52
CA GLY A 54 6.34 -28.17 -0.86
C GLY A 54 5.67 -27.29 0.20
N CYS A 55 6.42 -26.83 1.23
CA CYS A 55 5.90 -26.02 2.31
C CYS A 55 5.77 -24.55 1.88
N ALA A 56 4.63 -23.94 2.13
CA ALA A 56 4.45 -22.50 1.97
C ALA A 56 5.19 -21.76 3.12
N ILE A 57 5.95 -20.72 2.77
CA ILE A 57 6.69 -19.93 3.76
C ILE A 57 6.15 -18.50 3.80
N VAL A 58 5.65 -18.09 4.96
CA VAL A 58 5.19 -16.71 5.24
C VAL A 58 6.23 -15.99 6.06
N LEU A 59 6.66 -14.83 5.58
CA LEU A 59 7.61 -13.96 6.25
C LEU A 59 6.86 -12.73 6.78
N VAL A 60 6.83 -12.56 8.10
CA VAL A 60 6.23 -11.39 8.72
C VAL A 60 7.33 -10.37 9.01
N GLY A 61 7.12 -9.15 8.57
CA GLY A 61 8.04 -8.06 8.79
C GLY A 61 7.35 -6.76 9.16
N HIS A 62 8.09 -5.90 9.86
CA HIS A 62 7.58 -4.59 10.24
C HIS A 62 8.02 -3.52 9.24
N LEU A 63 7.12 -2.58 8.95
CA LEU A 63 7.45 -1.43 8.13
C LEU A 63 8.42 -0.51 8.87
N ASN A 64 9.42 0.02 8.15
CA ASN A 64 10.29 1.05 8.71
C ASN A 64 9.53 2.37 8.90
N LYS A 65 9.98 3.15 9.89
CA LYS A 65 9.37 4.47 10.22
C LYS A 65 9.73 5.57 9.22
N SER A 66 10.39 5.26 8.09
CA SER A 66 10.74 6.26 7.09
C SER A 66 9.47 6.90 6.51
N GLN A 67 9.51 8.22 6.31
CA GLN A 67 8.39 8.98 5.72
C GLN A 67 8.42 8.96 4.18
N SER A 68 9.09 7.98 3.55
CA SER A 68 9.08 7.88 2.09
C SER A 68 7.66 7.62 1.58
N ALA A 69 7.31 8.28 0.48
CA ALA A 69 5.95 8.27 -0.08
C ALA A 69 5.56 6.92 -0.68
N ASN A 70 6.51 6.09 -1.10
CA ASN A 70 6.24 4.85 -1.84
C ASN A 70 6.21 3.63 -0.92
N SER A 71 5.19 2.79 -1.04
CA SER A 71 5.02 1.50 -0.35
C SER A 71 6.25 0.60 -0.50
N ALA A 72 6.82 0.53 -1.71
CA ALA A 72 8.00 -0.26 -2.02
C ALA A 72 9.24 0.09 -1.18
N GLN A 73 9.36 1.34 -0.69
CA GLN A 73 10.50 1.82 0.11
C GLN A 73 10.27 1.69 1.62
N ARG A 74 9.03 1.40 2.06
CA ARG A 74 8.68 1.24 3.49
C ARG A 74 8.77 -0.21 3.97
N GLY A 75 9.05 -1.15 3.07
CA GLY A 75 9.18 -2.56 3.42
C GLY A 75 10.36 -2.87 4.35
N LEU A 76 10.54 -4.13 4.62
CA LEU A 76 11.60 -4.76 5.42
C LEU A 76 13.02 -4.42 4.90
N GLY A 77 13.57 -3.26 5.19
CA GLY A 77 14.95 -2.92 4.80
C GLY A 77 15.16 -2.87 3.29
N SER A 78 15.78 -3.90 2.73
CA SER A 78 16.06 -3.97 1.28
C SER A 78 14.81 -4.25 0.44
N MET A 79 14.70 -3.58 -0.72
CA MET A 79 13.68 -3.89 -1.75
C MET A 79 13.78 -5.34 -2.28
N ASP A 80 14.89 -6.02 -2.03
CA ASP A 80 15.10 -7.39 -2.45
C ASP A 80 14.17 -8.40 -1.76
N PHE A 81 13.69 -8.11 -0.53
CA PHE A 81 12.66 -8.94 0.10
C PHE A 81 11.37 -8.93 -0.71
N ARG A 82 10.91 -7.74 -1.10
CA ARG A 82 9.72 -7.58 -1.95
C ARG A 82 9.94 -8.19 -3.33
N ALA A 83 11.12 -7.99 -3.91
CA ALA A 83 11.45 -8.52 -5.23
C ALA A 83 11.42 -10.06 -5.26
N ALA A 84 11.97 -10.72 -4.25
CA ALA A 84 12.07 -12.18 -4.17
C ALA A 84 10.75 -12.87 -3.77
N ALA A 85 9.88 -12.20 -3.02
CA ALA A 85 8.58 -12.76 -2.62
C ALA A 85 7.64 -12.94 -3.81
N ARG A 86 6.88 -14.04 -3.85
CA ARG A 86 5.86 -14.32 -4.86
C ARG A 86 4.60 -13.53 -4.66
N SER A 87 4.24 -13.28 -3.40
CA SER A 87 3.09 -12.46 -3.00
C SER A 87 3.51 -11.56 -1.84
N VAL A 88 3.07 -10.32 -1.86
CA VAL A 88 3.33 -9.34 -0.79
C VAL A 88 1.99 -8.75 -0.33
N LEU A 89 1.70 -8.94 0.94
CA LEU A 89 0.53 -8.36 1.61
C LEU A 89 1.00 -7.26 2.55
N LEU A 90 0.44 -6.08 2.40
CA LEU A 90 0.66 -4.96 3.30
C LEU A 90 -0.53 -4.84 4.26
N VAL A 91 -0.27 -4.81 5.56
CA VAL A 91 -1.32 -4.62 6.57
C VAL A 91 -1.04 -3.32 7.31
N GLY A 92 -2.03 -2.44 7.33
CA GLY A 92 -1.93 -1.14 7.99
C GLY A 92 -3.23 -0.72 8.68
N ARG A 93 -3.15 0.29 9.55
CA ARG A 93 -4.33 0.93 10.16
C ARG A 93 -4.68 2.19 9.39
N LEU A 94 -5.96 2.45 9.21
CA LEU A 94 -6.41 3.73 8.68
C LEU A 94 -6.08 4.86 9.66
N LYS A 95 -5.70 6.02 9.14
CA LYS A 95 -5.40 7.19 9.98
C LYS A 95 -6.64 7.83 10.59
N ASN A 96 -7.73 7.82 9.84
CA ASN A 96 -9.03 8.40 10.22
C ASN A 96 -9.86 7.47 11.11
N ASP A 97 -9.64 6.15 11.05
CA ASP A 97 -10.24 5.17 11.96
C ASP A 97 -9.23 4.09 12.35
N ARG A 98 -8.67 4.22 13.55
CA ARG A 98 -7.65 3.30 14.07
C ARG A 98 -8.17 1.90 14.41
N ASN A 99 -9.47 1.69 14.48
CA ASN A 99 -10.07 0.39 14.71
C ASN A 99 -10.04 -0.45 13.44
N ILE A 100 -10.09 0.21 12.28
CA ILE A 100 -10.04 -0.45 10.99
C ILE A 100 -8.59 -0.68 10.57
N ARG A 101 -8.32 -1.90 10.17
CA ARG A 101 -7.10 -2.34 9.51
C ARG A 101 -7.44 -2.75 8.10
N VAL A 102 -6.53 -2.50 7.18
CA VAL A 102 -6.69 -2.93 5.79
C VAL A 102 -5.49 -3.76 5.39
N MET A 103 -5.76 -4.87 4.74
CA MET A 103 -4.79 -5.73 4.07
C MET A 103 -4.86 -5.46 2.57
N VAL A 104 -3.76 -5.01 2.00
CA VAL A 104 -3.62 -4.71 0.57
C VAL A 104 -2.70 -5.75 -0.07
N HIS A 105 -3.08 -6.29 -1.21
CA HIS A 105 -2.22 -7.16 -2.02
C HIS A 105 -1.29 -6.28 -2.88
N ASP A 106 -0.11 -5.97 -2.35
CA ASP A 106 0.85 -5.00 -2.92
C ASP A 106 1.68 -5.56 -4.09
N LYS A 107 1.76 -6.89 -4.20
CA LYS A 107 2.46 -7.58 -5.29
C LYS A 107 1.97 -9.01 -5.43
N SER A 108 1.76 -9.44 -6.65
CA SER A 108 1.62 -10.85 -7.03
C SER A 108 2.52 -11.18 -8.23
N SER A 109 3.14 -12.38 -8.21
CA SER A 109 3.91 -12.91 -9.34
C SER A 109 3.24 -14.13 -9.99
N LEU A 110 2.08 -14.54 -9.49
CA LEU A 110 1.39 -15.77 -9.88
C LEU A 110 0.03 -15.52 -10.53
N ALA A 111 -0.61 -14.40 -10.18
CA ALA A 111 -1.93 -13.99 -10.66
C ALA A 111 -2.05 -12.46 -10.54
N GLU A 112 -3.18 -11.91 -10.94
CA GLU A 112 -3.52 -10.51 -10.64
C GLU A 112 -3.60 -10.29 -9.12
N GLU A 113 -3.29 -9.07 -8.68
CA GLU A 113 -3.46 -8.68 -7.28
C GLU A 113 -4.95 -8.76 -6.91
N GLY A 114 -5.23 -9.41 -5.78
CA GLY A 114 -6.58 -9.47 -5.24
C GLY A 114 -7.02 -8.13 -4.65
N PRO A 115 -8.34 -7.92 -4.47
CA PRO A 115 -8.87 -6.70 -3.85
C PRO A 115 -8.38 -6.57 -2.41
N SER A 116 -8.25 -5.32 -1.97
CA SER A 116 -7.93 -5.02 -0.58
C SER A 116 -9.07 -5.41 0.35
N ARG A 117 -8.75 -5.74 1.60
CA ARG A 117 -9.73 -6.21 2.59
C ARG A 117 -9.62 -5.42 3.89
N GLY A 118 -10.71 -4.76 4.28
CA GLY A 118 -10.84 -4.13 5.59
C GLY A 118 -11.17 -5.16 6.67
N PHE A 119 -10.73 -4.92 7.90
CA PHE A 119 -11.11 -5.72 9.07
C PHE A 119 -10.96 -4.96 10.38
N THR A 120 -11.78 -5.34 11.37
CA THR A 120 -11.63 -4.96 12.78
C THR A 120 -11.19 -6.16 13.61
N LEU A 121 -10.64 -5.88 14.78
CA LEU A 121 -10.33 -6.90 15.80
C LEU A 121 -11.09 -6.52 17.08
N GLU A 122 -12.04 -7.35 17.47
CA GLU A 122 -12.87 -7.16 18.65
C GLU A 122 -12.78 -8.40 19.54
N ASN A 123 -12.31 -8.23 20.77
CA ASN A 123 -12.14 -9.34 21.73
C ASN A 123 -11.35 -10.53 21.18
N GLY A 124 -10.32 -10.26 20.36
CA GLY A 124 -9.49 -11.29 19.72
C GLY A 124 -10.11 -11.94 18.47
N THR A 125 -11.30 -11.53 18.07
CA THR A 125 -11.98 -12.01 16.86
C THR A 125 -11.81 -11.02 15.72
N LEU A 126 -11.54 -11.53 14.52
CA LEU A 126 -11.43 -10.75 13.29
C LEU A 126 -12.81 -10.67 12.62
N HIS A 127 -13.22 -9.45 12.27
CA HIS A 127 -14.44 -9.18 11.50
C HIS A 127 -14.10 -8.44 10.23
N TRP A 128 -14.43 -9.03 9.08
CA TRP A 128 -14.23 -8.40 7.78
C TRP A 128 -15.15 -7.18 7.62
N GLN A 129 -14.61 -6.16 6.93
CA GLN A 129 -15.32 -4.91 6.64
C GLN A 129 -15.33 -4.68 5.13
N GLU A 130 -16.47 -4.29 4.59
CA GLU A 130 -16.65 -3.93 3.17
C GLU A 130 -16.24 -2.48 2.89
N GLY A 131 -16.09 -2.13 1.61
CA GLY A 131 -15.81 -0.75 1.17
C GLY A 131 -14.33 -0.38 1.10
N TYR A 132 -13.43 -1.36 1.18
CA TYR A 132 -11.97 -1.14 1.12
C TYR A 132 -11.29 -1.83 -0.08
N GLU A 133 -12.05 -2.38 -1.00
CA GLU A 133 -11.60 -3.26 -2.08
C GLU A 133 -10.62 -2.57 -3.04
N ASN A 134 -10.76 -1.26 -3.21
CA ASN A 134 -9.97 -0.45 -4.15
C ASN A 134 -8.81 0.32 -3.47
N LEU A 135 -8.60 0.14 -2.16
CA LEU A 135 -7.53 0.86 -1.46
C LEU A 135 -6.16 0.31 -1.87
N THR A 136 -5.29 1.21 -2.31
CA THR A 136 -3.91 0.87 -2.69
C THR A 136 -2.95 0.90 -1.50
N ALA A 137 -1.78 0.27 -1.64
CA ALA A 137 -0.74 0.27 -0.62
C ALA A 137 -0.23 1.70 -0.32
N ASP A 138 -0.08 2.53 -1.35
CA ASP A 138 0.37 3.92 -1.19
C ASP A 138 -0.67 4.80 -0.47
N GLU A 139 -1.95 4.60 -0.74
CA GLU A 139 -3.03 5.27 -0.02
C GLU A 139 -3.07 4.86 1.44
N LEU A 140 -2.99 3.56 1.74
CA LEU A 140 -2.94 3.04 3.11
C LEU A 140 -1.76 3.63 3.89
N LEU A 141 -0.58 3.68 3.31
CA LEU A 141 0.63 4.18 3.95
C LEU A 141 0.66 5.72 4.07
N SER A 142 0.15 6.43 3.07
CA SER A 142 0.00 7.90 3.15
C SER A 142 -1.09 8.30 4.14
N GLY A 143 -1.98 7.35 4.49
CA GLY A 143 -3.15 7.56 5.32
C GLY A 143 -4.27 8.26 4.56
N ARG A 144 -4.28 8.15 3.25
CA ARG A 144 -5.41 8.50 2.42
C ARG A 144 -6.44 7.36 2.54
N SER A 145 -7.63 7.69 2.98
CA SER A 145 -8.78 6.79 2.91
C SER A 145 -9.51 7.04 1.59
N PRO A 146 -10.18 6.06 1.00
CA PRO A 146 -11.10 6.29 -0.11
C PRO A 146 -12.12 7.39 0.19
N ASP A 147 -12.55 7.49 1.47
CA ASP A 147 -13.45 8.52 1.98
C ASP A 147 -12.72 9.77 2.48
N SER A 148 -11.40 9.90 2.25
CA SER A 148 -10.70 11.11 2.69
C SER A 148 -11.23 12.30 1.91
N LYS A 149 -11.44 13.45 2.60
CA LYS A 149 -11.85 14.71 1.93
C LYS A 149 -10.91 15.10 0.79
N LEU A 150 -9.68 14.62 0.81
CA LEU A 150 -8.69 14.83 -0.26
C LEU A 150 -9.01 13.95 -1.48
N THR A 151 -9.28 12.67 -1.29
CA THR A 151 -9.69 11.75 -2.37
C THR A 151 -11.01 12.19 -2.99
N LEU A 152 -11.99 12.55 -2.16
CA LEU A 152 -13.25 13.12 -2.62
C LEU A 152 -13.05 14.42 -3.42
N ALA A 153 -12.09 15.26 -3.02
CA ALA A 153 -11.75 16.49 -3.75
C ALA A 153 -11.07 16.20 -5.09
N GLU A 154 -10.17 15.22 -5.14
CA GLU A 154 -9.53 14.77 -6.39
C GLU A 154 -10.58 14.21 -7.36
N GLN A 155 -11.48 13.36 -6.89
CA GLN A 155 -12.57 12.81 -7.67
C GLN A 155 -13.54 13.90 -8.17
N LEU A 156 -13.94 14.84 -7.29
CA LEU A 156 -14.78 15.98 -7.67
C LEU A 156 -14.16 16.80 -8.81
N ILE A 157 -12.85 17.05 -8.75
CA ILE A 157 -12.14 17.79 -9.80
C ILE A 157 -12.19 17.01 -11.13
N LEU A 158 -11.85 15.73 -11.10
CA LEU A 158 -11.81 14.88 -12.29
C LEU A 158 -13.19 14.73 -12.91
N ASP A 159 -14.21 14.37 -12.14
CA ASP A 159 -15.60 14.20 -12.62
C ASP A 159 -16.18 15.50 -13.20
N THR A 160 -15.79 16.65 -12.63
CA THR A 160 -16.25 17.95 -13.12
C THR A 160 -15.58 18.29 -14.44
N LEU A 161 -14.28 18.06 -14.58
CA LEU A 161 -13.51 18.35 -15.78
C LEU A 161 -13.79 17.33 -16.92
N ASP A 162 -14.18 16.11 -16.59
CA ASP A 162 -14.63 15.11 -17.57
C ASP A 162 -15.94 15.52 -18.23
N LYS A 163 -16.86 16.14 -17.47
CA LYS A 163 -18.13 16.67 -17.97
C LYS A 163 -17.98 18.00 -18.70
N GLN A 164 -17.09 18.85 -18.22
CA GLN A 164 -16.82 20.18 -18.75
C GLN A 164 -15.30 20.45 -18.72
N PRO A 165 -14.60 20.31 -19.85
CA PRO A 165 -13.13 20.39 -19.91
C PRO A 165 -12.51 21.70 -19.42
N VAL A 166 -13.30 22.79 -19.36
CA VAL A 166 -12.90 24.10 -18.86
C VAL A 166 -13.92 24.57 -17.83
N VAL A 167 -13.50 24.80 -16.59
CA VAL A 167 -14.40 25.17 -15.48
C VAL A 167 -13.84 26.40 -14.76
N PRO A 168 -14.65 27.46 -14.54
CA PRO A 168 -14.24 28.60 -13.73
C PRO A 168 -13.81 28.16 -12.30
N ALA A 169 -12.68 28.65 -11.82
CA ALA A 169 -12.17 28.30 -10.50
C ALA A 169 -13.21 28.57 -9.40
N LYS A 170 -13.97 29.66 -9.49
CA LYS A 170 -15.06 29.99 -8.56
C LYS A 170 -16.13 28.89 -8.49
N MET A 171 -16.46 28.29 -9.63
CA MET A 171 -17.43 27.20 -9.70
C MET A 171 -16.88 25.95 -9.00
N MET A 172 -15.63 25.61 -9.22
CA MET A 172 -14.97 24.48 -8.55
C MET A 172 -14.94 24.64 -7.02
N TYR A 173 -14.65 25.85 -6.53
CA TYR A 173 -14.72 26.13 -5.08
C TYR A 173 -16.14 26.00 -4.53
N ARG A 174 -17.17 26.42 -5.27
CA ARG A 174 -18.57 26.28 -4.86
C ARG A 174 -18.99 24.81 -4.78
N LEU A 175 -18.61 24.00 -5.77
CA LEU A 175 -18.88 22.56 -5.76
C LEU A 175 -18.18 21.86 -4.58
N ALA A 176 -16.95 22.25 -4.28
CA ALA A 176 -16.21 21.73 -3.12
C ALA A 176 -16.88 22.11 -1.79
N GLU A 177 -17.38 23.32 -1.66
CA GLU A 177 -18.12 23.77 -0.47
C GLU A 177 -19.41 22.96 -0.28
N GLN A 178 -20.18 22.72 -1.34
CA GLN A 178 -21.37 21.86 -1.31
C GLN A 178 -21.06 20.42 -0.88
N ALA A 179 -19.88 19.91 -1.26
CA ALA A 179 -19.38 18.60 -0.85
C ALA A 179 -18.67 18.61 0.54
N SER A 180 -18.75 19.69 1.29
CA SER A 180 -18.07 19.88 2.59
C SER A 180 -16.54 19.70 2.52
N ILE A 181 -15.94 20.09 1.40
CA ILE A 181 -14.50 20.04 1.13
C ILE A 181 -13.92 21.44 1.36
N SER A 182 -12.91 21.56 2.22
CA SER A 182 -12.29 22.85 2.51
C SER A 182 -11.50 23.41 1.32
N PRO A 183 -11.37 24.73 1.15
CA PRO A 183 -10.54 25.34 0.11
C PRO A 183 -9.08 24.86 0.14
N ARG A 184 -8.54 24.59 1.34
CA ARG A 184 -7.19 24.03 1.51
C ARG A 184 -7.09 22.64 0.91
N THR A 185 -8.03 21.75 1.22
CA THR A 185 -8.10 20.38 0.69
C THR A 185 -8.25 20.38 -0.83
N LEU A 186 -9.12 21.26 -1.36
CA LEU A 186 -9.31 21.40 -2.80
C LEU A 186 -8.03 21.87 -3.53
N LYS A 187 -7.28 22.82 -2.95
CA LYS A 187 -5.98 23.25 -3.49
C LYS A 187 -4.94 22.13 -3.46
N GLU A 188 -4.93 21.33 -2.40
CA GLU A 188 -4.05 20.18 -2.27
C GLU A 188 -4.38 19.12 -3.31
N ALA A 189 -5.65 18.77 -3.48
CA ALA A 189 -6.14 17.86 -4.50
C ALA A 189 -5.71 18.31 -5.91
N LYS A 190 -5.93 19.57 -6.24
CA LYS A 190 -5.46 20.13 -7.51
C LYS A 190 -3.96 19.99 -7.71
N ARG A 191 -3.15 20.25 -6.66
CA ARG A 191 -1.69 20.10 -6.73
C ARG A 191 -1.29 18.65 -7.01
N ASN A 192 -1.99 17.68 -6.43
CA ASN A 192 -1.75 16.26 -6.70
C ASN A 192 -2.08 15.88 -8.15
N LEU A 193 -3.04 16.56 -8.76
CA LEU A 193 -3.49 16.37 -10.13
C LEU A 193 -2.74 17.25 -11.16
N THR A 194 -1.52 17.72 -10.85
CA THR A 194 -0.73 18.64 -11.74
C THR A 194 -0.44 18.04 -13.12
N GLY A 195 -0.42 16.70 -13.25
CA GLY A 195 -0.30 15.99 -14.53
C GLY A 195 -1.58 16.05 -15.39
N TYR A 196 -2.74 16.26 -14.78
CA TYR A 196 -4.06 16.19 -15.42
C TYR A 196 -4.80 17.53 -15.46
N VAL A 197 -4.45 18.46 -14.56
CA VAL A 197 -5.17 19.72 -14.39
C VAL A 197 -4.22 20.89 -14.39
N GLU A 198 -4.55 21.91 -15.15
CA GLU A 198 -3.84 23.20 -15.15
C GLU A 198 -4.77 24.38 -14.87
N SER A 199 -4.17 25.54 -14.55
CA SER A 199 -4.88 26.81 -14.41
C SER A 199 -4.55 27.72 -15.57
N VAL A 200 -5.57 28.22 -16.22
CA VAL A 200 -5.44 29.22 -17.29
C VAL A 200 -6.32 30.43 -16.99
N ARG A 201 -5.91 31.59 -17.46
CA ARG A 201 -6.69 32.82 -17.34
C ARG A 201 -7.41 33.07 -18.66
N LEU A 202 -8.75 32.91 -18.65
CA LEU A 202 -9.61 33.13 -19.78
C LEU A 202 -10.62 34.24 -19.42
N ALA A 203 -10.86 35.19 -20.34
CA ALA A 203 -11.81 36.28 -20.15
C ALA A 203 -11.69 36.98 -18.76
N ASN A 204 -10.49 37.23 -18.32
CA ASN A 204 -10.17 37.85 -17.04
C ASN A 204 -10.49 37.04 -15.76
N GLU A 205 -10.90 35.76 -15.92
CA GLU A 205 -11.16 34.84 -14.81
C GLU A 205 -10.20 33.64 -14.83
N TRP A 206 -9.90 33.10 -13.63
CA TRP A 206 -9.15 31.86 -13.51
C TRP A 206 -10.05 30.66 -13.80
N ASN A 207 -9.58 29.79 -14.69
CA ASN A 207 -10.25 28.55 -15.04
C ASN A 207 -9.33 27.35 -14.79
N TRP A 208 -9.90 26.22 -14.46
CA TRP A 208 -9.24 24.94 -14.40
C TRP A 208 -9.55 24.17 -15.68
N LEU A 209 -8.53 23.57 -16.24
CA LEU A 209 -8.56 22.93 -17.55
C LEU A 209 -7.98 21.51 -17.41
N ARG A 210 -8.61 20.55 -18.06
CA ARG A 210 -8.02 19.20 -18.21
C ARG A 210 -6.89 19.27 -19.24
N LYS A 211 -5.74 18.71 -18.90
CA LYS A 211 -4.63 18.49 -19.84
C LYS A 211 -4.96 17.29 -20.74
N GLU A 212 -4.61 17.39 -22.00
CA GLU A 212 -4.66 16.27 -22.94
C GLU A 212 -3.62 15.19 -22.65
#